data_e777b59e1ee3af7fe06ad1781c1ad07f
#
_entry.id   e777b59e1ee3af7fe06ad1781c1ad07f
#
_cell.length_a   1.000
_cell.length_b   1.000
_cell.length_c   1.000
_cell.angle_alpha   90.00
_cell.angle_beta   90.00
_cell.angle_gamma   90.00
#
_symmetry.space_group_name_H-M   'P 1'
#
loop_
_entity.id
_entity.type
_entity.pdbx_description
1 polymer ?
#
loop_
_entity_poly.entity_id
_entity_poly.type
_entity_poly.pdbx_seq_one_letter_code
_entity_poly.pdbx_strand_id
1 'polypeptide(L)'
;SDPAGFADDTWLTQISADKGGRKSDAGDGGDKKNMTADKAKPMYMPAPGKKLAANDILLVAHAVEIKDYSGFKAGDTLTYRMPNMPQGSRADIKALSRYADGSWTVVLYRSLDTGHDDDVAFNPRKKYSFTMALFDDSGDEDSYDSEVLSLQFGR
;
A
#
# COMPACT_ATOMS: atom_id res chain seq x y z
N SER A 1 -8.46 -14.20 13.07
CA SER A 1 -7.14 -14.17 12.40
C SER A 1 -6.99 -12.77 11.81
N ASP A 2 -6.05 -12.01 12.34
CA ASP A 2 -5.76 -10.69 11.79
C ASP A 2 -5.41 -10.82 10.31
N PRO A 3 -6.01 -10.03 9.44
CA PRO A 3 -5.54 -9.97 8.08
C PRO A 3 -4.08 -9.52 8.13
N ALA A 4 -3.18 -10.35 7.65
CA ALA A 4 -1.79 -9.94 7.54
C ALA A 4 -1.75 -8.73 6.60
N GLY A 5 -1.61 -7.55 7.18
CA GLY A 5 -1.39 -6.34 6.43
C GLY A 5 -0.03 -6.41 5.76
N PHE A 6 0.09 -5.81 4.61
CA PHE A 6 1.35 -5.62 3.91
C PHE A 6 1.48 -4.16 3.50
N ALA A 7 2.69 -3.70 3.37
CA ALA A 7 3.01 -2.41 2.79
C ALA A 7 3.95 -2.63 1.60
N ASP A 8 3.81 -1.77 0.61
CA ASP A 8 4.68 -1.75 -0.56
C ASP A 8 5.84 -0.80 -0.28
N ASP A 9 7.07 -1.32 -0.24
CA ASP A 9 8.25 -0.54 0.08
C ASP A 9 8.72 0.27 -1.13
N THR A 10 8.91 1.55 -0.94
CA THR A 10 9.45 2.48 -1.92
C THR A 10 10.32 3.50 -1.23
N TRP A 11 11.35 3.96 -1.92
CA TRP A 11 12.25 4.97 -1.39
C TRP A 11 12.43 6.16 -2.33
N LEU A 12 12.80 7.30 -1.76
CA LEU A 12 13.12 8.51 -2.50
C LEU A 12 14.63 8.61 -2.68
N THR A 13 15.08 8.60 -3.92
CA THR A 13 16.47 8.90 -4.25
C THR A 13 16.57 10.35 -4.68
N GLN A 14 17.34 11.13 -3.96
CA GLN A 14 17.76 12.44 -4.45
C GLN A 14 18.96 12.24 -5.36
N ILE A 15 18.74 12.33 -6.67
CA ILE A 15 19.80 12.19 -7.68
C ILE A 15 20.56 13.51 -7.85
N SER A 16 19.89 14.64 -7.65
CA SER A 16 20.45 16.00 -7.64
C SER A 16 19.52 16.93 -6.88
N ALA A 17 19.98 18.14 -6.52
CA ALA A 17 19.19 19.10 -5.75
C ALA A 17 17.85 19.49 -6.41
N ASP A 18 17.75 19.34 -7.72
CA ASP A 18 16.60 19.70 -8.56
C ASP A 18 15.87 18.48 -9.15
N LYS A 19 16.38 17.27 -8.93
CA LYS A 19 15.80 16.03 -9.46
C LYS A 19 15.72 14.97 -8.36
N GLY A 20 14.66 15.05 -7.56
CA GLY A 20 14.22 13.95 -6.74
C GLY A 20 13.59 12.86 -7.61
N GLY A 21 13.82 11.61 -7.28
CA GLY A 21 13.18 10.46 -7.92
C GLY A 21 12.62 9.50 -6.90
N ARG A 22 11.41 9.02 -7.14
CA ARG A 22 10.83 7.92 -6.40
C ARG A 22 11.18 6.62 -7.12
N LYS A 23 11.75 5.68 -6.40
CA LYS A 23 12.10 4.38 -6.92
C LYS A 23 11.41 3.30 -6.07
N SER A 24 10.76 2.36 -6.71
CA SER A 24 10.28 1.16 -6.04
C SER A 24 11.43 0.23 -5.76
N ASP A 25 11.39 -0.45 -4.63
CA ASP A 25 12.33 -1.50 -4.31
C ASP A 25 12.19 -2.68 -5.27
N ALA A 26 13.19 -3.54 -5.32
CA ALA A 26 13.18 -4.69 -6.20
C ALA A 26 12.09 -5.69 -5.81
N GLY A 27 11.46 -6.30 -6.80
CA GLY A 27 10.44 -7.31 -6.61
C GLY A 27 9.08 -6.91 -7.16
N ASP A 28 8.11 -7.78 -6.97
CA ASP A 28 6.73 -7.58 -7.39
C ASP A 28 5.93 -6.83 -6.32
N GLY A 29 4.95 -6.06 -6.75
CA GLY A 29 4.06 -5.32 -5.86
C GLY A 29 3.16 -4.37 -6.64
N GLY A 30 2.82 -3.24 -6.02
CA GLY A 30 1.94 -2.25 -6.62
C GLY A 30 0.48 -2.66 -6.66
N ASP A 31 -0.31 -1.96 -7.45
CA ASP A 31 -1.74 -2.21 -7.58
C ASP A 31 -2.22 -2.21 -9.03
N LYS A 32 -3.37 -2.84 -9.24
CA LYS A 32 -4.12 -2.82 -10.50
C LYS A 32 -5.42 -2.07 -10.30
N LYS A 33 -5.74 -1.14 -11.21
CA LYS A 33 -7.04 -0.47 -11.20
C LYS A 33 -8.14 -1.44 -11.68
N ASN A 34 -9.20 -1.56 -10.87
CA ASN A 34 -10.34 -2.42 -11.17
C ASN A 34 -11.39 -1.66 -11.97
N MET A 35 -11.08 -1.38 -13.22
CA MET A 35 -12.00 -0.68 -14.11
C MET A 35 -11.72 -0.99 -15.58
N THR A 36 -12.75 -0.89 -16.39
CA THR A 36 -12.65 -0.95 -17.85
C THR A 36 -11.88 0.25 -18.41
N ALA A 37 -11.39 0.11 -19.65
CA ALA A 37 -10.62 1.19 -20.30
C ALA A 37 -11.42 2.51 -20.43
N ASP A 38 -12.74 2.41 -20.61
CA ASP A 38 -13.67 3.55 -20.64
C ASP A 38 -14.04 4.07 -19.23
N LYS A 39 -13.48 3.47 -18.19
CA LYS A 39 -13.72 3.80 -16.77
C LYS A 39 -15.20 3.65 -16.33
N ALA A 40 -16.01 2.90 -17.06
CA ALA A 40 -17.45 2.82 -16.80
C ALA A 40 -17.83 1.77 -15.77
N LYS A 41 -17.02 0.70 -15.62
CA LYS A 41 -17.38 -0.44 -14.74
C LYS A 41 -16.14 -1.12 -14.17
N PRO A 42 -16.29 -1.82 -13.02
CA PRO A 42 -15.24 -2.71 -12.51
C PRO A 42 -15.05 -3.89 -13.48
N MET A 43 -13.83 -4.39 -13.60
CA MET A 43 -13.49 -5.57 -14.42
C MET A 43 -13.42 -6.85 -13.59
N TYR A 44 -13.20 -6.74 -12.31
CA TYR A 44 -12.91 -7.88 -11.44
C TYR A 44 -13.76 -7.86 -10.19
N MET A 45 -14.06 -9.05 -9.68
CA MET A 45 -14.77 -9.27 -8.42
C MET A 45 -14.07 -10.37 -7.61
N PRO A 46 -14.40 -10.51 -6.31
CA PRO A 46 -13.92 -11.65 -5.53
C PRO A 46 -14.28 -12.97 -6.19
N ALA A 47 -13.39 -13.95 -6.11
CA ALA A 47 -13.67 -15.31 -6.57
C ALA A 47 -14.93 -15.87 -5.87
N PRO A 48 -15.72 -16.74 -6.54
CA PRO A 48 -16.91 -17.34 -5.96
C PRO A 48 -16.64 -17.96 -4.60
N GLY A 49 -17.52 -17.69 -3.64
CA GLY A 49 -17.39 -18.18 -2.25
C GLY A 49 -16.50 -17.32 -1.35
N LYS A 50 -15.74 -16.36 -1.88
CA LYS A 50 -15.04 -15.35 -1.09
C LYS A 50 -15.93 -14.12 -0.92
N LYS A 51 -16.45 -13.92 0.31
CA LYS A 51 -17.09 -12.66 0.68
C LYS A 51 -16.03 -11.74 1.27
N LEU A 52 -15.94 -10.53 0.75
CA LEU A 52 -15.15 -9.46 1.37
C LEU A 52 -16.02 -8.77 2.42
N ALA A 53 -15.50 -8.57 3.62
CA ALA A 53 -16.11 -7.66 4.57
C ALA A 53 -15.93 -6.22 4.08
N ALA A 54 -16.64 -5.27 4.69
CA ALA A 54 -16.69 -3.87 4.23
C ALA A 54 -15.32 -3.18 4.09
N ASN A 55 -14.30 -3.68 4.80
CA ASN A 55 -12.95 -3.12 4.78
C ASN A 55 -11.89 -4.12 4.28
N ASP A 56 -12.32 -5.24 3.68
CA ASP A 56 -11.38 -6.20 3.13
C ASP A 56 -10.78 -5.70 1.81
N ILE A 57 -9.53 -6.03 1.60
CA ILE A 57 -8.80 -5.72 0.37
C ILE A 57 -8.95 -6.88 -0.61
N LEU A 58 -9.40 -6.59 -1.83
CA LEU A 58 -9.38 -7.57 -2.91
C LEU A 58 -8.00 -7.60 -3.56
N LEU A 59 -7.23 -8.64 -3.28
CA LEU A 59 -5.95 -8.88 -3.93
C LEU A 59 -6.15 -9.32 -5.39
N VAL A 60 -5.23 -8.93 -6.27
CA VAL A 60 -5.22 -9.38 -7.68
C VAL A 60 -5.28 -10.91 -7.78
N ALA A 61 -4.54 -11.61 -6.92
CA ALA A 61 -4.52 -13.07 -6.88
C ALA A 61 -5.86 -13.73 -6.46
N HIS A 62 -6.77 -12.96 -5.86
CA HIS A 62 -8.08 -13.43 -5.40
C HIS A 62 -9.24 -12.88 -6.25
N ALA A 63 -8.91 -12.16 -7.31
CA ALA A 63 -9.86 -11.53 -8.20
C ALA A 63 -10.14 -12.41 -9.43
N VAL A 64 -11.38 -12.43 -9.86
CA VAL A 64 -11.80 -13.06 -11.12
C VAL A 64 -12.46 -12.02 -12.02
N GLU A 65 -12.30 -12.18 -13.32
CA GLU A 65 -12.92 -11.29 -14.31
C GLU A 65 -14.45 -11.39 -14.28
N ILE A 66 -15.11 -10.24 -14.29
CA ILE A 66 -16.57 -10.16 -14.40
C ILE A 66 -16.95 -10.35 -15.87
N LYS A 67 -17.58 -11.47 -16.17
CA LYS A 67 -18.09 -11.77 -17.51
C LYS A 67 -19.57 -11.44 -17.68
N ASP A 68 -20.30 -11.38 -16.57
CA ASP A 68 -21.73 -11.08 -16.54
C ASP A 68 -22.02 -10.09 -15.41
N TYR A 69 -22.63 -8.97 -15.76
CA TYR A 69 -23.00 -7.90 -14.82
C TYR A 69 -24.46 -7.98 -14.37
N SER A 70 -25.24 -8.93 -14.86
CA SER A 70 -26.69 -9.03 -14.59
C SER A 70 -27.03 -9.26 -13.11
N GLY A 71 -26.07 -9.81 -12.34
CA GLY A 71 -26.21 -10.03 -10.91
C GLY A 71 -26.01 -8.80 -10.03
N PHE A 72 -25.46 -7.70 -10.58
CA PHE A 72 -25.19 -6.49 -9.80
C PHE A 72 -26.41 -5.57 -9.72
N LYS A 73 -26.55 -4.90 -8.59
CA LYS A 73 -27.63 -3.96 -8.30
C LYS A 73 -27.09 -2.57 -8.05
N ALA A 74 -27.94 -1.57 -8.20
CA ALA A 74 -27.58 -0.21 -7.84
C ALA A 74 -27.20 -0.14 -6.35
N GLY A 75 -26.04 0.44 -6.07
CA GLY A 75 -25.47 0.52 -4.72
C GLY A 75 -24.44 -0.57 -4.40
N ASP A 76 -24.29 -1.59 -5.23
CA ASP A 76 -23.18 -2.53 -5.08
C ASP A 76 -21.84 -1.82 -5.34
N THR A 77 -20.86 -2.11 -4.49
CA THR A 77 -19.53 -1.53 -4.59
C THR A 77 -18.47 -2.61 -4.72
N LEU A 78 -17.44 -2.34 -5.50
CA LEU A 78 -16.26 -3.18 -5.64
C LEU A 78 -15.01 -2.34 -5.45
N THR A 79 -13.97 -2.97 -4.94
CA THR A 79 -12.67 -2.32 -4.74
C THR A 79 -12.14 -1.72 -6.03
N TYR A 80 -11.79 -0.43 -6.02
CA TYR A 80 -11.23 0.27 -7.16
C TYR A 80 -9.78 -0.12 -7.43
N ARG A 81 -8.96 -0.29 -6.37
CA ARG A 81 -7.58 -0.73 -6.46
C ARG A 81 -7.43 -2.13 -5.89
N MET A 82 -6.75 -2.99 -6.63
CA MET A 82 -6.46 -4.36 -6.24
C MET A 82 -4.95 -4.50 -6.08
N PRO A 83 -4.42 -4.58 -4.84
CA PRO A 83 -2.99 -4.76 -4.64
C PRO A 83 -2.50 -6.13 -5.09
N ASN A 84 -1.26 -6.16 -5.59
CA ASN A 84 -0.48 -7.38 -5.64
C ASN A 84 0.14 -7.65 -4.27
N MET A 85 0.34 -8.91 -3.92
CA MET A 85 1.17 -9.24 -2.76
C MET A 85 2.61 -8.81 -3.07
N PRO A 86 3.22 -7.96 -2.23
CA PRO A 86 4.60 -7.58 -2.43
C PRO A 86 5.52 -8.79 -2.24
N GLN A 87 6.59 -8.83 -3.04
CA GLN A 87 7.63 -9.86 -3.01
C GLN A 87 9.01 -9.21 -3.14
N GLY A 88 10.05 -9.96 -2.71
CA GLY A 88 11.42 -9.45 -2.70
C GLY A 88 11.58 -8.30 -1.70
N SER A 89 12.43 -7.35 -2.01
CA SER A 89 12.71 -6.18 -1.18
C SER A 89 11.44 -5.36 -0.86
N ARG A 90 10.49 -5.29 -1.77
CA ARG A 90 9.20 -4.63 -1.56
C ARG A 90 8.32 -5.25 -0.45
N ALA A 91 8.66 -6.46 0.02
CA ALA A 91 7.89 -7.17 1.05
C ALA A 91 8.46 -7.00 2.48
N ASP A 92 9.41 -6.12 2.66
CA ASP A 92 10.14 -5.97 3.92
C ASP A 92 9.36 -5.26 5.02
N ILE A 93 8.36 -4.48 4.64
CA ILE A 93 7.47 -3.80 5.59
C ILE A 93 6.18 -4.60 5.77
N LYS A 94 5.89 -4.94 7.02
CA LYS A 94 4.59 -5.47 7.43
C LYS A 94 3.78 -4.38 8.07
N ALA A 95 2.48 -4.33 7.76
CA ALA A 95 1.58 -3.33 8.29
C ALA A 95 0.39 -3.98 9.01
N LEU A 96 -0.02 -3.36 10.11
CA LEU A 96 -1.30 -3.61 10.77
C LEU A 96 -2.04 -2.29 10.87
N SER A 97 -3.31 -2.27 10.58
CA SER A 97 -4.11 -1.05 10.70
C SER A 97 -5.45 -1.32 11.35
N ARG A 98 -5.94 -0.31 12.05
CA ARG A 98 -7.27 -0.31 12.67
C ARG A 98 -7.90 1.07 12.52
N TYR A 99 -9.15 1.11 12.11
CA TYR A 99 -9.97 2.31 12.18
C TYR A 99 -10.95 2.19 13.36
N ALA A 100 -10.93 3.17 14.25
CA ALA A 100 -11.87 3.26 15.37
C ALA A 100 -12.03 4.72 15.80
N ASP A 101 -13.21 5.09 16.23
CA ASP A 101 -13.50 6.42 16.81
C ASP A 101 -13.07 7.59 15.89
N GLY A 102 -13.26 7.42 14.57
CA GLY A 102 -12.89 8.45 13.58
C GLY A 102 -11.39 8.55 13.28
N SER A 103 -10.58 7.62 13.78
CA SER A 103 -9.12 7.66 13.65
C SER A 103 -8.54 6.36 13.14
N TRP A 104 -7.47 6.47 12.35
CA TRP A 104 -6.65 5.34 11.94
C TRP A 104 -5.47 5.15 12.90
N THR A 105 -5.24 3.91 13.31
CA THR A 105 -3.99 3.49 13.93
C THR A 105 -3.28 2.56 12.96
N VAL A 106 -2.05 2.91 12.59
CA VAL A 106 -1.22 2.11 11.69
C VAL A 106 0.07 1.76 12.40
N VAL A 107 0.43 0.48 12.38
CA VAL A 107 1.69 -0.02 12.92
C VAL A 107 2.48 -0.67 11.78
N LEU A 108 3.68 -0.19 11.55
CA LEU A 108 4.59 -0.70 10.54
C LEU A 108 5.73 -1.45 11.22
N TYR A 109 6.07 -2.62 10.70
CA TYR A 109 7.17 -3.45 11.18
C TYR A 109 8.18 -3.65 10.05
N ARG A 110 9.43 -3.40 10.35
CA ARG A 110 10.55 -3.62 9.44
C ARG A 110 11.78 -4.07 10.23
N SER A 111 12.57 -4.97 9.66
CA SER A 111 13.90 -5.26 10.19
C SER A 111 14.79 -4.01 10.13
N LEU A 112 15.68 -3.85 11.10
CA LEU A 112 16.67 -2.75 11.06
C LEU A 112 17.61 -2.89 9.87
N ASP A 113 17.93 -4.12 9.50
CA ASP A 113 18.65 -4.49 8.30
C ASP A 113 17.84 -5.57 7.59
N THR A 114 17.44 -5.32 6.36
CA THR A 114 16.65 -6.23 5.53
C THR A 114 17.53 -7.16 4.71
N GLY A 115 18.81 -6.82 4.56
CA GLY A 115 19.75 -7.52 3.70
C GLY A 115 19.63 -7.15 2.22
N HIS A 116 18.81 -6.15 1.88
CA HIS A 116 18.66 -5.65 0.51
C HIS A 116 19.41 -4.33 0.33
N ASP A 117 20.12 -4.20 -0.79
CA ASP A 117 20.96 -3.02 -1.06
C ASP A 117 20.16 -1.75 -1.39
N ASP A 118 18.90 -1.91 -1.74
CA ASP A 118 17.95 -0.82 -2.03
C ASP A 118 17.26 -0.27 -0.78
N ASP A 119 17.56 -0.83 0.38
CA ASP A 119 17.02 -0.45 1.67
C ASP A 119 18.00 0.32 2.55
N VAL A 120 17.45 1.12 3.45
CA VAL A 120 18.22 1.73 4.52
C VAL A 120 18.46 0.72 5.64
N ALA A 121 19.71 0.29 5.84
CA ALA A 121 20.10 -0.44 7.04
C ALA A 121 20.19 0.54 8.23
N PHE A 122 19.28 0.38 9.20
CA PHE A 122 19.21 1.26 10.37
C PHE A 122 20.24 0.87 11.41
N ASN A 123 21.08 1.82 11.77
CA ASN A 123 21.97 1.71 12.93
C ASN A 123 21.30 2.34 14.16
N PRO A 124 20.98 1.59 15.24
CA PRO A 124 20.28 2.12 16.41
C PRO A 124 20.99 3.26 17.14
N ARG A 125 22.27 3.50 16.83
CA ARG A 125 23.07 4.60 17.43
C ARG A 125 22.98 5.90 16.63
N LYS A 126 22.35 5.89 15.45
CA LYS A 126 22.19 7.05 14.58
C LYS A 126 20.77 7.62 14.67
N LYS A 127 20.65 8.86 14.22
CA LYS A 127 19.38 9.52 13.93
C LYS A 127 19.13 9.49 12.44
N TYR A 128 17.86 9.38 12.07
CA TYR A 128 17.43 9.40 10.68
C TYR A 128 16.32 10.44 10.51
N SER A 129 16.25 11.05 9.36
CA SER A 129 15.16 11.94 8.98
C SER A 129 14.20 11.21 8.05
N PHE A 130 12.93 11.47 8.21
CA PHE A 130 11.88 10.94 7.34
C PHE A 130 10.71 11.90 7.25
N THR A 131 9.87 11.71 6.27
CA THR A 131 8.59 12.43 6.11
C THR A 131 7.47 11.40 5.97
N MET A 132 6.24 11.85 6.19
CA MET A 132 5.03 11.08 5.94
C MET A 132 4.12 11.86 5.03
N ALA A 133 3.46 11.17 4.09
CA ALA A 133 2.39 11.75 3.31
C ALA A 133 1.13 10.90 3.50
N LEU A 134 0.00 11.57 3.58
CA LEU A 134 -1.32 10.96 3.65
C LEU A 134 -2.09 11.30 2.38
N PHE A 135 -2.72 10.31 1.81
CA PHE A 135 -3.56 10.45 0.62
C PHE A 135 -4.99 10.14 1.03
N ASP A 136 -5.89 11.07 0.79
CA ASP A 136 -7.32 10.90 1.04
C ASP A 136 -8.07 11.14 -0.26
N ASP A 137 -8.77 10.10 -0.73
CA ASP A 137 -9.52 10.08 -1.99
C ASP A 137 -8.70 10.50 -3.25
N SER A 138 -7.39 10.46 -3.13
CA SER A 138 -6.43 10.79 -4.18
C SER A 138 -5.40 9.69 -4.37
N GLY A 139 -4.90 9.54 -5.59
CA GLY A 139 -3.82 8.61 -5.90
C GLY A 139 -2.49 9.30 -6.23
N ASP A 140 -2.53 10.60 -6.47
CA ASP A 140 -1.38 11.32 -7.02
C ASP A 140 -1.11 12.65 -6.28
N GLU A 141 -2.05 13.12 -5.45
CA GLU A 141 -1.92 14.38 -4.70
C GLU A 141 -2.01 14.08 -3.21
N ASP A 142 -1.04 14.60 -2.46
CA ASP A 142 -1.00 14.44 -1.02
C ASP A 142 -2.07 15.31 -0.36
N SER A 143 -2.86 14.72 0.53
CA SER A 143 -3.81 15.46 1.35
C SER A 143 -3.12 16.11 2.54
N TYR A 144 -2.01 15.57 2.96
CA TYR A 144 -1.16 16.08 4.04
C TYR A 144 0.26 15.56 3.90
N ASP A 145 1.22 16.47 4.00
CA ASP A 145 2.65 16.17 4.14
C ASP A 145 3.13 16.55 5.53
N SER A 146 3.90 15.68 6.17
CA SER A 146 4.55 16.04 7.41
C SER A 146 5.76 16.94 7.16
N GLU A 147 6.11 17.74 8.16
CA GLU A 147 7.47 18.28 8.25
C GLU A 147 8.48 17.13 8.36
N VAL A 148 9.76 17.46 8.21
CA VAL A 148 10.84 16.48 8.40
C VAL A 148 10.85 16.00 9.85
N LEU A 149 10.57 14.73 10.04
CA LEU A 149 10.54 14.05 11.33
C LEU A 149 11.90 13.41 11.61
N SER A 150 12.19 13.18 12.88
CA SER A 150 13.42 12.53 13.33
C SER A 150 13.12 11.20 13.99
N LEU A 151 13.71 10.13 13.47
CA LEU A 151 13.71 8.80 14.08
C LEU A 151 14.98 8.60 14.91
N GLN A 152 14.81 8.29 16.18
CA GLN A 152 15.88 7.87 17.06
C GLN A 152 15.43 6.63 17.84
N PHE A 153 16.26 5.60 17.84
CA PHE A 153 15.97 4.38 18.58
C PHE A 153 16.17 4.62 20.07
N GLY A 154 15.20 4.14 20.88
CA GLY A 154 15.31 4.14 22.32
C GLY A 154 16.46 3.24 22.82
N ARG A 155 17.04 3.56 23.95
CA ARG A 155 17.97 2.69 24.67
C ARG A 155 17.21 1.71 25.53
#